data_691ce4d55a200fc8dca10694ae426903
#
_entry.id   691ce4d55a200fc8dca10694ae426903
#
_cell.length_a   1.000
_cell.length_b   1.000
_cell.length_c   1.000
_cell.angle_alpha   90.00
_cell.angle_beta   90.00
_cell.angle_gamma   90.00
#
_symmetry.space_group_name_H-M   'P 1'
#
loop_
_entity.id
_entity.type
_entity.pdbx_description
1 polymer ?
#
loop_
_entity_poly.entity_id
_entity_poly.type
_entity_poly.pdbx_seq_one_letter_code
_entity_poly.pdbx_strand_id
1 'polypeptide(L)'
;MSEAFDLAVVGAGTAGLPAAMAAAARGLKVVVLEKSGRIGGTLHYSSGQMSAAGTQLQRARGIEDSPDLHYADVMRISRGLANGPLVRRAVDLAPRTIDWLMEIGFEMHPSCPAILHLHEAYAIARTYWGVDGGRSILKAVAPVFEAARARHGIDLRLGTATTRILPGEGVMARRPDGTEARIAARATILATGGYGANPGMFARLHAGMPLYTTASPTSDGSGHAMAEALGATLRNMHFWKPALAGIEDPAGSGRVAWEDVPALTPQVRQPWEIFVDAGGRRFVAEDHESVDIREAALARLPGLAFWVVFDEEILREAPPLLPRFDRARLEAAFAGHPHFVRADGVEALCARTGIDADGLR
;
A
#
# COMPACT_ATOMS: atom_id res chain seq x y z
N MET A 1 34.95 21.66 6.54
CA MET A 1 34.46 20.63 7.51
C MET A 1 33.09 20.21 7.02
N SER A 2 32.83 18.90 6.80
CA SER A 2 31.51 18.44 6.44
C SER A 2 30.56 18.68 7.63
N GLU A 3 29.40 19.22 7.34
CA GLU A 3 28.37 19.50 8.34
C GLU A 3 27.92 18.18 8.99
N ALA A 4 28.06 18.06 10.31
CA ALA A 4 27.67 16.85 11.03
C ALA A 4 26.25 17.02 11.62
N PHE A 5 25.43 15.97 11.51
CA PHE A 5 24.07 15.90 12.06
C PHE A 5 24.03 15.00 13.28
N ASP A 6 23.06 15.23 14.16
CA ASP A 6 22.77 14.29 15.23
C ASP A 6 22.01 13.08 14.69
N LEU A 7 21.10 13.31 13.70
CA LEU A 7 20.24 12.29 13.15
C LEU A 7 20.11 12.42 11.63
N ALA A 8 20.31 11.31 10.93
CA ALA A 8 19.88 11.12 9.54
C ALA A 8 18.59 10.31 9.50
N VAL A 9 17.54 10.85 8.89
CA VAL A 9 16.29 10.15 8.62
C VAL A 9 16.26 9.78 7.14
N VAL A 10 16.23 8.49 6.85
CA VAL A 10 16.23 7.97 5.49
C VAL A 10 14.81 7.65 5.06
N GLY A 11 14.25 8.48 4.18
CA GLY A 11 12.87 8.44 3.69
C GLY A 11 11.98 9.53 4.28
N ALA A 12 11.30 10.28 3.43
CA ALA A 12 10.36 11.35 3.79
C ALA A 12 8.89 10.91 3.62
N GLY A 13 8.58 9.70 4.06
CA GLY A 13 7.23 9.13 4.09
C GLY A 13 6.52 9.31 5.44
N THR A 14 5.46 8.49 5.65
CA THR A 14 4.61 8.49 6.87
C THR A 14 5.37 8.34 8.18
N ALA A 15 6.49 7.65 8.20
CA ALA A 15 7.30 7.44 9.38
C ALA A 15 8.42 8.50 9.50
N GLY A 16 9.05 8.85 8.38
CA GLY A 16 10.22 9.74 8.38
C GLY A 16 9.88 11.19 8.71
N LEU A 17 8.77 11.72 8.17
CA LEU A 17 8.37 13.11 8.46
C LEU A 17 8.09 13.33 9.95
N PRO A 18 7.24 12.53 10.64
CA PRO A 18 7.03 12.69 12.07
C PRO A 18 8.29 12.44 12.92
N ALA A 19 9.13 11.47 12.51
CA ALA A 19 10.39 11.21 13.22
C ALA A 19 11.33 12.41 13.16
N ALA A 20 11.48 13.03 11.99
CA ALA A 20 12.29 14.23 11.82
C ALA A 20 11.77 15.41 12.64
N MET A 21 10.45 15.66 12.60
CA MET A 21 9.81 16.70 13.42
C MET A 21 10.04 16.48 14.91
N ALA A 22 9.80 15.25 15.38
CA ALA A 22 9.95 14.90 16.79
C ALA A 22 11.39 15.02 17.29
N ALA A 23 12.37 14.67 16.45
CA ALA A 23 13.78 14.82 16.77
C ALA A 23 14.21 16.29 16.81
N ALA A 24 13.84 17.06 15.79
CA ALA A 24 14.18 18.47 15.70
C ALA A 24 13.54 19.32 16.82
N ALA A 25 12.30 19.00 17.22
CA ALA A 25 11.64 19.64 18.37
C ALA A 25 12.36 19.37 19.71
N ARG A 26 13.23 18.35 19.76
CA ARG A 26 14.09 18.05 20.91
C ARG A 26 15.47 18.71 20.80
N GLY A 27 15.68 19.59 19.82
CA GLY A 27 16.92 20.32 19.61
C GLY A 27 18.00 19.54 18.85
N LEU A 28 17.66 18.38 18.25
CA LEU A 28 18.62 17.63 17.44
C LEU A 28 18.76 18.27 16.05
N LYS A 29 19.99 18.29 15.53
CA LYS A 29 20.29 18.68 14.16
C LYS A 29 19.96 17.51 13.21
N VAL A 30 18.92 17.66 12.40
CA VAL A 30 18.35 16.59 11.59
C VAL A 30 18.53 16.81 10.11
N VAL A 31 18.96 15.77 9.38
CA VAL A 31 18.87 15.70 7.92
C VAL A 31 17.86 14.62 7.52
N VAL A 32 17.01 14.93 6.54
CA VAL A 32 16.07 13.99 5.92
C VAL A 32 16.53 13.75 4.47
N LEU A 33 16.72 12.49 4.12
CA LEU A 33 17.16 12.08 2.79
C LEU A 33 16.03 11.33 2.09
N GLU A 34 15.57 11.88 1.00
CA GLU A 34 14.49 11.30 0.19
C GLU A 34 14.96 11.08 -1.24
N LYS A 35 14.85 9.83 -1.73
CA LYS A 35 15.32 9.50 -3.09
C LYS A 35 14.44 10.03 -4.20
N SER A 36 13.15 10.27 -3.94
CA SER A 36 12.26 10.92 -4.89
C SER A 36 12.38 12.45 -4.87
N GLY A 37 11.79 13.10 -5.86
CA GLY A 37 11.74 14.57 -5.93
C GLY A 37 10.66 15.20 -5.04
N ARG A 38 9.99 14.42 -4.17
CA ARG A 38 8.89 14.90 -3.32
C ARG A 38 8.75 14.11 -2.03
N ILE A 39 8.20 14.74 -1.00
CA ILE A 39 7.82 14.06 0.25
C ILE A 39 6.53 13.26 0.11
N GLY A 40 6.25 12.36 1.07
CA GLY A 40 4.98 11.63 1.19
C GLY A 40 5.07 10.14 0.88
N GLY A 41 6.04 9.69 0.08
CA GLY A 41 6.24 8.26 -0.21
C GLY A 41 4.96 7.58 -0.68
N THR A 42 4.55 6.50 -0.01
CA THR A 42 3.35 5.71 -0.34
C THR A 42 2.03 6.41 -0.11
N LEU A 43 1.99 7.56 0.57
CA LEU A 43 0.75 8.35 0.69
C LEU A 43 0.18 8.81 -0.65
N HIS A 44 1.00 8.87 -1.68
CA HIS A 44 0.55 9.17 -3.04
C HIS A 44 -0.16 8.00 -3.74
N TYR A 45 -0.05 6.77 -3.20
CA TYR A 45 -0.44 5.52 -3.84
C TYR A 45 -1.31 4.62 -2.95
N SER A 46 -1.88 5.15 -1.87
CA SER A 46 -2.65 4.36 -0.92
C SER A 46 -4.01 4.97 -0.64
N SER A 47 -4.95 4.12 -0.20
CA SER A 47 -6.25 4.54 0.33
C SER A 47 -6.13 5.32 1.66
N GLY A 48 -4.96 5.28 2.31
CA GLY A 48 -4.72 6.00 3.56
C GLY A 48 -5.54 5.50 4.74
N GLN A 49 -5.97 4.24 4.71
CA GLN A 49 -6.74 3.65 5.80
C GLN A 49 -5.88 3.47 7.05
N MET A 50 -6.44 3.85 8.18
CA MET A 50 -5.83 3.77 9.51
C MET A 50 -6.84 3.15 10.47
N SER A 51 -6.37 2.39 11.46
CA SER A 51 -7.23 1.85 12.52
C SER A 51 -6.80 2.38 13.89
N ALA A 52 -7.76 2.85 14.69
CA ALA A 52 -7.52 3.33 16.04
C ALA A 52 -8.76 3.13 16.92
N ALA A 53 -8.53 2.81 18.18
CA ALA A 53 -9.56 2.55 19.17
C ALA A 53 -9.44 3.52 20.36
N GLY A 54 -10.55 4.07 20.82
CA GLY A 54 -10.58 5.04 21.91
C GLY A 54 -10.22 6.47 21.49
N THR A 55 -10.52 6.84 20.23
CA THR A 55 -10.33 8.20 19.71
C THR A 55 -11.36 9.19 20.28
N GLN A 56 -11.08 10.49 20.20
CA GLN A 56 -12.06 11.54 20.54
C GLN A 56 -13.32 11.43 19.67
N LEU A 57 -13.17 11.10 18.37
CA LEU A 57 -14.31 10.97 17.47
C LEU A 57 -15.20 9.77 17.82
N GLN A 58 -14.64 8.63 18.22
CA GLN A 58 -15.44 7.49 18.71
C GLN A 58 -16.24 7.89 19.94
N ARG A 59 -15.61 8.52 20.92
CA ARG A 59 -16.29 9.01 22.13
C ARG A 59 -17.42 10.00 21.79
N ALA A 60 -17.17 10.95 20.90
CA ALA A 60 -18.18 11.92 20.47
C ALA A 60 -19.38 11.28 19.75
N ARG A 61 -19.19 10.08 19.17
CA ARG A 61 -20.26 9.31 18.48
C ARG A 61 -20.87 8.20 19.36
N GLY A 62 -20.48 8.11 20.64
CA GLY A 62 -20.97 7.05 21.53
C GLY A 62 -20.48 5.66 21.19
N ILE A 63 -19.36 5.54 20.46
CA ILE A 63 -18.74 4.26 20.12
C ILE A 63 -17.79 3.89 21.24
N GLU A 64 -18.12 2.83 21.98
CA GLU A 64 -17.28 2.26 23.02
C GLU A 64 -16.21 1.36 22.38
N ASP A 65 -14.96 1.78 22.49
CA ASP A 65 -13.80 1.05 22.00
C ASP A 65 -12.55 1.40 22.82
N SER A 66 -11.56 0.51 22.79
CA SER A 66 -10.33 0.72 23.54
C SER A 66 -9.12 0.09 22.85
N PRO A 67 -7.89 0.56 23.14
CA PRO A 67 -6.67 -0.08 22.70
C PRO A 67 -6.60 -1.58 23.07
N ASP A 68 -7.21 -1.99 24.20
CA ASP A 68 -7.23 -3.39 24.61
C ASP A 68 -8.12 -4.24 23.70
N LEU A 69 -9.31 -3.74 23.36
CA LEU A 69 -10.20 -4.41 22.39
C LEU A 69 -9.55 -4.48 21.02
N HIS A 70 -8.87 -3.40 20.59
CA HIS A 70 -8.15 -3.38 19.33
C HIS A 70 -6.99 -4.39 19.32
N TYR A 71 -6.22 -4.46 20.41
CA TYR A 71 -5.15 -5.45 20.57
C TYR A 71 -5.69 -6.88 20.49
N ALA A 72 -6.78 -7.17 21.20
CA ALA A 72 -7.41 -8.49 21.19
C ALA A 72 -7.84 -8.90 19.77
N ASP A 73 -8.45 -7.98 19.02
CA ASP A 73 -8.84 -8.22 17.63
C ASP A 73 -7.63 -8.50 16.72
N VAL A 74 -6.57 -7.70 16.81
CA VAL A 74 -5.34 -7.92 16.00
C VAL A 74 -4.72 -9.28 16.31
N MET A 75 -4.65 -9.66 17.58
CA MET A 75 -4.08 -10.97 17.98
C MET A 75 -4.97 -12.12 17.52
N ARG A 76 -6.30 -11.98 17.58
CA ARG A 76 -7.26 -12.95 17.06
C ARG A 76 -7.13 -13.11 15.54
N ILE A 77 -7.17 -11.99 14.79
CA ILE A 77 -7.08 -11.98 13.33
C ILE A 77 -5.75 -12.57 12.85
N SER A 78 -4.66 -12.20 13.49
CA SER A 78 -3.33 -12.75 13.17
C SER A 78 -3.10 -14.17 13.67
N ARG A 79 -4.08 -14.78 14.35
CA ARG A 79 -3.97 -16.10 14.97
C ARG A 79 -2.74 -16.25 15.87
N GLY A 80 -2.39 -15.18 16.58
CA GLY A 80 -1.21 -15.10 17.44
C GLY A 80 0.14 -14.97 16.73
N LEU A 81 0.17 -14.84 15.41
CA LEU A 81 1.41 -14.70 14.63
C LEU A 81 2.01 -13.29 14.67
N ALA A 82 1.22 -12.29 15.02
CA ALA A 82 1.69 -10.92 15.14
C ALA A 82 2.68 -10.76 16.30
N ASN A 83 3.61 -9.79 16.17
CA ASN A 83 4.51 -9.43 17.25
C ASN A 83 3.74 -8.66 18.33
N GLY A 84 3.32 -9.33 19.40
CA GLY A 84 2.48 -8.76 20.45
C GLY A 84 3.00 -7.44 21.04
N PRO A 85 4.26 -7.31 21.45
CA PRO A 85 4.84 -6.06 21.92
C PRO A 85 4.75 -4.89 20.93
N LEU A 86 4.98 -5.15 19.62
CA LEU A 86 4.84 -4.11 18.59
C LEU A 86 3.39 -3.74 18.36
N VAL A 87 2.48 -4.73 18.30
CA VAL A 87 1.04 -4.49 18.19
C VAL A 87 0.56 -3.66 19.37
N ARG A 88 0.94 -4.02 20.62
CA ARG A 88 0.55 -3.28 21.82
C ARG A 88 0.93 -1.80 21.71
N ARG A 89 2.20 -1.55 21.34
CA ARG A 89 2.66 -0.17 21.16
C ARG A 89 1.92 0.57 20.06
N ALA A 90 1.64 -0.08 18.96
CA ALA A 90 0.91 0.53 17.84
C ALA A 90 -0.52 0.92 18.23
N VAL A 91 -1.28 0.00 18.86
CA VAL A 91 -2.68 0.27 19.23
C VAL A 91 -2.80 1.29 20.36
N ASP A 92 -1.84 1.35 21.28
CA ASP A 92 -1.81 2.34 22.37
C ASP A 92 -1.57 3.77 21.85
N LEU A 93 -0.81 3.92 20.78
CA LEU A 93 -0.48 5.21 20.18
C LEU A 93 -1.46 5.63 19.08
N ALA A 94 -2.19 4.70 18.49
CA ALA A 94 -3.07 4.96 17.35
C ALA A 94 -4.15 6.03 17.63
N PRO A 95 -4.87 6.04 18.78
CA PRO A 95 -5.89 7.07 19.01
C PRO A 95 -5.28 8.48 19.03
N ARG A 96 -4.11 8.64 19.68
CA ARG A 96 -3.41 9.93 19.70
C ARG A 96 -2.99 10.38 18.31
N THR A 97 -2.64 9.44 17.42
CA THR A 97 -2.26 9.75 16.04
C THR A 97 -3.46 10.26 15.25
N ILE A 98 -4.63 9.62 15.40
CA ILE A 98 -5.86 10.07 14.74
C ILE A 98 -6.31 11.44 15.28
N ASP A 99 -6.32 11.59 16.61
CA ASP A 99 -6.71 12.85 17.26
C ASP A 99 -5.78 13.99 16.80
N TRP A 100 -4.46 13.78 16.78
CA TRP A 100 -3.49 14.74 16.26
C TRP A 100 -3.69 15.08 14.78
N LEU A 101 -3.98 14.11 13.92
CA LEU A 101 -4.27 14.37 12.51
C LEU A 101 -5.49 15.28 12.36
N MET A 102 -6.53 15.06 13.16
CA MET A 102 -7.71 15.93 13.17
C MET A 102 -7.37 17.36 13.64
N GLU A 103 -6.55 17.49 14.69
CA GLU A 103 -6.09 18.79 15.20
C GLU A 103 -5.32 19.60 14.16
N ILE A 104 -4.54 18.93 13.30
CA ILE A 104 -3.76 19.60 12.24
C ILE A 104 -4.53 19.75 10.91
N GLY A 105 -5.84 19.49 10.90
CA GLY A 105 -6.70 19.73 9.74
C GLY A 105 -6.81 18.56 8.77
N PHE A 106 -6.65 17.31 9.24
CA PHE A 106 -6.92 16.13 8.41
C PHE A 106 -8.39 16.08 7.99
N GLU A 107 -8.63 16.15 6.69
CA GLU A 107 -9.96 16.06 6.10
C GLU A 107 -10.41 14.59 6.04
N MET A 108 -11.11 14.18 7.09
CA MET A 108 -11.60 12.83 7.27
C MET A 108 -12.86 12.59 6.43
N HIS A 109 -12.97 11.38 5.86
CA HIS A 109 -14.20 10.99 5.17
C HIS A 109 -15.38 10.95 6.14
N PRO A 110 -16.58 11.47 5.77
CA PRO A 110 -17.72 11.59 6.67
C PRO A 110 -18.22 10.28 7.29
N SER A 111 -18.02 9.15 6.60
CA SER A 111 -18.39 7.82 7.12
C SER A 111 -17.48 7.28 8.22
N CYS A 112 -16.34 7.93 8.50
CA CYS A 112 -15.42 7.47 9.55
C CYS A 112 -15.89 7.86 10.95
N PRO A 113 -15.62 7.04 11.99
CA PRO A 113 -15.04 5.71 11.89
C PRO A 113 -16.05 4.70 11.34
N ALA A 114 -15.54 3.70 10.61
CA ALA A 114 -16.38 2.68 10.01
C ALA A 114 -15.83 1.26 10.27
N ILE A 115 -16.71 0.27 10.10
CA ILE A 115 -16.32 -1.12 9.94
C ILE A 115 -16.09 -1.35 8.45
N LEU A 116 -14.87 -1.69 8.07
CA LEU A 116 -14.57 -2.09 6.71
C LEU A 116 -14.50 -3.63 6.65
N HIS A 117 -15.47 -4.22 5.96
CA HIS A 117 -15.52 -5.67 5.72
C HIS A 117 -14.61 -6.11 4.57
N LEU A 118 -13.48 -5.43 4.38
CA LEU A 118 -12.52 -5.77 3.33
C LEU A 118 -11.64 -6.96 3.71
N HIS A 119 -11.41 -7.16 5.00
CA HIS A 119 -10.63 -8.27 5.56
C HIS A 119 -11.40 -8.89 6.72
N GLU A 120 -10.71 -9.65 7.58
CA GLU A 120 -11.32 -10.18 8.80
C GLU A 120 -12.06 -9.06 9.55
N ALA A 121 -13.37 -9.26 9.71
CA ALA A 121 -14.21 -8.26 10.35
C ALA A 121 -13.90 -8.14 11.84
N TYR A 122 -13.75 -6.93 12.30
CA TYR A 122 -13.89 -6.57 13.70
C TYR A 122 -15.26 -5.89 13.90
N ALA A 123 -15.86 -6.11 15.06
CA ALA A 123 -17.24 -5.69 15.32
C ALA A 123 -17.41 -4.19 15.61
N ILE A 124 -16.31 -3.45 15.84
CA ILE A 124 -16.36 -2.06 16.29
C ILE A 124 -15.82 -1.15 15.18
N ALA A 125 -16.53 -0.05 14.91
CA ALA A 125 -16.12 0.94 13.92
C ALA A 125 -14.86 1.69 14.37
N ARG A 126 -13.71 1.37 13.76
CA ARG A 126 -12.38 1.93 14.12
C ARG A 126 -11.48 2.24 12.94
N THR A 127 -12.00 2.16 11.72
CA THR A 127 -11.21 2.50 10.53
C THR A 127 -11.50 3.91 10.07
N TYR A 128 -10.43 4.63 9.77
CA TYR A 128 -10.41 6.03 9.36
C TYR A 128 -9.68 6.18 8.04
N TRP A 129 -10.15 7.08 7.19
CA TRP A 129 -9.47 7.49 5.96
C TRP A 129 -9.87 8.90 5.58
N GLY A 130 -9.11 9.53 4.70
CA GLY A 130 -9.40 10.87 4.19
C GLY A 130 -10.18 10.85 2.90
N VAL A 131 -10.80 11.98 2.57
CA VAL A 131 -11.61 12.16 1.33
C VAL A 131 -10.79 11.92 0.05
N ASP A 132 -9.46 12.10 0.10
CA ASP A 132 -8.50 11.85 -1.00
C ASP A 132 -7.49 10.77 -0.61
N GLY A 133 -7.94 9.75 0.11
CA GLY A 133 -7.10 8.63 0.56
C GLY A 133 -5.86 9.09 1.33
N GLY A 134 -4.72 8.49 1.02
CA GLY A 134 -3.44 8.83 1.66
C GLY A 134 -2.98 10.27 1.42
N ARG A 135 -3.41 10.89 0.32
CA ARG A 135 -3.10 12.30 0.05
C ARG A 135 -3.71 13.26 1.06
N SER A 136 -4.87 12.90 1.66
CA SER A 136 -5.44 13.72 2.75
C SER A 136 -4.53 13.78 3.97
N ILE A 137 -3.85 12.67 4.30
CA ILE A 137 -2.84 12.64 5.37
C ILE A 137 -1.67 13.57 5.01
N LEU A 138 -1.18 13.48 3.77
CA LEU A 138 -0.07 14.32 3.32
C LEU A 138 -0.44 15.81 3.31
N LYS A 139 -1.65 16.16 2.87
CA LYS A 139 -2.17 17.55 2.90
C LYS A 139 -2.16 18.14 4.31
N ALA A 140 -2.48 17.34 5.32
CA ALA A 140 -2.45 17.78 6.72
C ALA A 140 -1.03 17.84 7.29
N VAL A 141 -0.18 16.84 7.02
CA VAL A 141 1.15 16.72 7.62
C VAL A 141 2.19 17.62 6.96
N ALA A 142 2.13 17.83 5.64
CA ALA A 142 3.15 18.58 4.92
C ALA A 142 3.31 20.04 5.41
N PRO A 143 2.24 20.83 5.64
CA PRO A 143 2.38 22.17 6.19
C PRO A 143 3.02 22.20 7.59
N VAL A 144 2.67 21.22 8.44
CA VAL A 144 3.25 21.08 9.78
C VAL A 144 4.74 20.75 9.72
N PHE A 145 5.11 19.85 8.79
CA PHE A 145 6.51 19.52 8.53
C PHE A 145 7.30 20.73 8.03
N GLU A 146 6.77 21.51 7.07
CA GLU A 146 7.46 22.70 6.56
C GLU A 146 7.61 23.79 7.64
N ALA A 147 6.59 23.97 8.49
CA ALA A 147 6.70 24.87 9.64
C ALA A 147 7.77 24.40 10.65
N ALA A 148 7.82 23.10 10.95
CA ALA A 148 8.85 22.52 11.81
C ALA A 148 10.25 22.63 11.17
N ARG A 149 10.36 22.41 9.87
CA ARG A 149 11.58 22.56 9.09
C ARG A 149 12.12 23.97 9.17
N ALA A 150 11.28 24.98 8.95
CA ALA A 150 11.64 26.38 9.04
C ALA A 150 12.05 26.77 10.48
N ARG A 151 11.31 26.30 11.48
CA ARG A 151 11.52 26.65 12.89
C ARG A 151 12.77 26.01 13.49
N HIS A 152 13.07 24.76 13.13
CA HIS A 152 14.11 23.94 13.76
C HIS A 152 15.30 23.65 12.85
N GLY A 153 15.30 24.14 11.60
CA GLY A 153 16.42 23.97 10.67
C GLY A 153 16.60 22.54 10.18
N ILE A 154 15.49 21.78 9.94
CA ILE A 154 15.58 20.45 9.35
C ILE A 154 16.12 20.56 7.92
N ASP A 155 17.23 19.88 7.61
CA ASP A 155 17.80 19.81 6.27
C ASP A 155 17.08 18.71 5.47
N LEU A 156 16.26 19.10 4.50
CA LEU A 156 15.57 18.17 3.60
C LEU A 156 16.28 18.09 2.26
N ARG A 157 16.74 16.90 1.89
CA ARG A 157 17.43 16.62 0.63
C ARG A 157 16.61 15.66 -0.23
N LEU A 158 15.87 16.21 -1.17
CA LEU A 158 15.13 15.47 -2.18
C LEU A 158 16.08 14.97 -3.30
N GLY A 159 15.67 13.94 -4.04
CA GLY A 159 16.49 13.33 -5.08
C GLY A 159 17.76 12.66 -4.54
N THR A 160 17.87 12.48 -3.23
CA THR A 160 19.09 11.99 -2.57
C THR A 160 18.86 10.59 -2.03
N ALA A 161 19.39 9.60 -2.74
CA ALA A 161 19.23 8.19 -2.41
C ALA A 161 20.32 7.70 -1.46
N THR A 162 19.96 7.28 -0.25
CA THR A 162 20.91 6.59 0.63
C THR A 162 21.28 5.24 0.02
N THR A 163 22.59 4.99 -0.11
CA THR A 163 23.14 3.76 -0.71
C THR A 163 23.77 2.82 0.32
N ARG A 164 24.21 3.34 1.46
CA ARG A 164 24.83 2.56 2.53
C ARG A 164 24.71 3.27 3.87
N ILE A 165 24.51 2.51 4.94
CA ILE A 165 24.59 2.99 6.33
C ILE A 165 26.01 2.79 6.82
N LEU A 166 26.51 3.80 7.54
CA LEU A 166 27.80 3.79 8.23
C LEU A 166 27.52 3.89 9.74
N PRO A 167 27.52 2.78 10.48
CA PRO A 167 27.13 2.78 11.89
C PRO A 167 27.95 3.74 12.74
N GLY A 168 27.26 4.65 13.44
CA GLY A 168 27.90 5.70 14.25
C GLY A 168 28.54 6.84 13.46
N GLU A 169 28.56 6.77 12.12
CA GLU A 169 29.21 7.74 11.24
C GLU A 169 28.26 8.43 10.26
N GLY A 170 27.04 7.93 10.10
CA GLY A 170 26.02 8.46 9.19
C GLY A 170 25.72 7.54 8.01
N VAL A 171 25.66 8.09 6.80
CA VAL A 171 25.29 7.35 5.60
C VAL A 171 26.11 7.79 4.37
N MET A 172 26.22 6.89 3.39
CA MET A 172 26.55 7.26 2.01
C MET A 172 25.27 7.53 1.24
N ALA A 173 25.25 8.58 0.47
CA ALA A 173 24.09 8.93 -0.35
C ALA A 173 24.50 9.41 -1.73
N ARG A 174 23.73 9.02 -2.74
CA ARG A 174 23.85 9.47 -4.13
C ARG A 174 22.96 10.68 -4.34
N ARG A 175 23.56 11.75 -4.82
CA ARG A 175 22.89 13.01 -5.15
C ARG A 175 22.18 12.95 -6.51
N PRO A 176 21.35 13.96 -6.84
CA PRO A 176 20.70 14.04 -8.15
C PRO A 176 21.67 14.09 -9.35
N ASP A 177 22.87 14.62 -9.15
CA ASP A 177 23.92 14.68 -10.16
C ASP A 177 24.70 13.35 -10.33
N GLY A 178 24.32 12.30 -9.59
CA GLY A 178 24.94 10.98 -9.60
C GLY A 178 26.17 10.86 -8.68
N THR A 179 26.67 11.94 -8.09
CA THR A 179 27.80 11.88 -7.17
C THR A 179 27.44 11.25 -5.84
N GLU A 180 28.34 10.47 -5.27
CA GLU A 180 28.18 9.93 -3.91
C GLU A 180 28.88 10.82 -2.89
N ALA A 181 28.24 11.04 -1.76
CA ALA A 181 28.78 11.79 -0.66
C ALA A 181 28.45 11.12 0.69
N ARG A 182 29.39 11.23 1.61
CA ARG A 182 29.12 10.90 3.01
C ARG A 182 28.34 12.04 3.65
N ILE A 183 27.28 11.68 4.36
CA ILE A 183 26.51 12.58 5.21
C ILE A 183 26.74 12.11 6.64
N ALA A 184 27.51 12.89 7.39
CA ALA A 184 27.90 12.55 8.74
C ALA A 184 26.71 12.71 9.70
N ALA A 185 26.38 11.67 10.46
CA ALA A 185 25.33 11.68 11.49
C ALA A 185 25.66 10.69 12.59
N ARG A 186 25.31 11.04 13.85
CA ARG A 186 25.54 10.17 15.00
C ARG A 186 24.61 8.97 15.04
N ALA A 187 23.39 9.13 14.52
CA ALA A 187 22.38 8.08 14.44
C ALA A 187 21.65 8.12 13.10
N THR A 188 21.07 6.99 12.70
CA THR A 188 20.28 6.87 11.48
C THR A 188 18.94 6.18 11.77
N ILE A 189 17.84 6.76 11.30
CA ILE A 189 16.52 6.13 11.26
C ILE A 189 16.24 5.69 9.82
N LEU A 190 15.94 4.39 9.62
CA LEU A 190 15.44 3.87 8.37
C LEU A 190 13.91 3.98 8.33
N ALA A 191 13.41 4.85 7.48
CA ALA A 191 11.98 5.06 7.21
C ALA A 191 11.66 4.87 5.72
N THR A 192 12.35 3.93 5.07
CA THR A 192 12.44 3.74 3.61
C THR A 192 11.24 3.05 2.98
N GLY A 193 10.26 2.63 3.76
CA GLY A 193 9.12 1.85 3.29
C GLY A 193 9.45 0.39 2.99
N GLY A 194 8.67 -0.21 2.11
CA GLY A 194 8.73 -1.64 1.78
C GLY A 194 9.50 -1.98 0.51
N TYR A 195 9.25 -3.20 0.01
CA TYR A 195 9.86 -3.73 -1.22
C TYR A 195 8.83 -4.08 -2.31
N GLY A 196 7.60 -3.56 -2.18
CA GLY A 196 6.48 -3.88 -3.08
C GLY A 196 6.66 -3.43 -4.54
N ALA A 197 7.74 -2.73 -4.89
CA ALA A 197 8.10 -2.39 -6.27
C ALA A 197 9.41 -3.05 -6.72
N ASN A 198 9.86 -4.10 -6.02
CA ASN A 198 11.10 -4.83 -6.36
C ASN A 198 10.77 -6.30 -6.69
N PRO A 199 10.59 -6.64 -7.98
CA PRO A 199 10.24 -8.01 -8.38
C PRO A 199 11.33 -9.02 -8.03
N GLY A 200 12.62 -8.64 -8.10
CA GLY A 200 13.72 -9.52 -7.73
C GLY A 200 13.74 -9.86 -6.23
N MET A 201 13.52 -8.87 -5.37
CA MET A 201 13.41 -9.11 -3.92
C MET A 201 12.16 -9.91 -3.60
N PHE A 202 11.03 -9.61 -4.24
CA PHE A 202 9.79 -10.35 -4.06
C PHE A 202 9.97 -11.83 -4.45
N ALA A 203 10.49 -12.10 -5.64
CA ALA A 203 10.76 -13.47 -6.09
C ALA A 203 11.72 -14.23 -5.14
N ARG A 204 12.79 -13.57 -4.68
CA ARG A 204 13.73 -14.16 -3.70
C ARG A 204 13.03 -14.57 -2.40
N LEU A 205 12.09 -13.76 -1.92
CA LEU A 205 11.42 -13.98 -0.63
C LEU A 205 10.21 -14.91 -0.73
N HIS A 206 9.64 -15.08 -1.94
CA HIS A 206 8.38 -15.78 -2.16
C HIS A 206 8.50 -16.87 -3.24
N ALA A 207 9.57 -17.67 -3.16
CA ALA A 207 9.77 -18.87 -3.97
C ALA A 207 9.63 -18.68 -5.49
N GLY A 208 10.10 -17.55 -6.01
CA GLY A 208 10.07 -17.25 -7.45
C GLY A 208 8.74 -16.69 -7.97
N MET A 209 7.81 -16.35 -7.09
CA MET A 209 6.51 -15.81 -7.51
C MET A 209 6.65 -14.49 -8.26
N PRO A 210 5.79 -14.27 -9.29
CA PRO A 210 5.72 -12.98 -9.99
C PRO A 210 5.17 -11.89 -9.07
N LEU A 211 5.59 -10.66 -9.30
CA LEU A 211 5.07 -9.47 -8.61
C LEU A 211 4.25 -8.64 -9.59
N TYR A 212 2.95 -8.51 -9.31
CA TYR A 212 2.08 -7.50 -9.91
C TYR A 212 1.77 -6.45 -8.85
N THR A 213 1.99 -5.18 -9.15
CA THR A 213 2.02 -4.18 -8.09
C THR A 213 1.50 -2.81 -8.48
N THR A 214 0.73 -2.21 -7.55
CA THR A 214 0.36 -0.79 -7.54
C THR A 214 1.25 0.04 -6.61
N ALA A 215 2.28 -0.56 -6.02
CA ALA A 215 3.11 0.10 -5.02
C ALA A 215 3.88 1.30 -5.60
N SER A 216 4.23 2.24 -4.73
CA SER A 216 5.13 3.34 -5.08
C SER A 216 6.42 2.79 -5.73
N PRO A 217 6.84 3.32 -6.88
CA PRO A 217 8.09 2.90 -7.53
C PRO A 217 9.33 3.03 -6.63
N THR A 218 9.23 3.84 -5.58
CA THR A 218 10.30 4.02 -4.59
C THR A 218 10.30 2.97 -3.47
N SER A 219 9.30 2.08 -3.42
CA SER A 219 9.26 0.96 -2.47
C SER A 219 10.09 -0.23 -2.98
N ASP A 220 11.39 0.00 -3.19
CA ASP A 220 12.31 -0.93 -3.85
C ASP A 220 13.10 -1.85 -2.91
N GLY A 221 12.83 -1.80 -1.60
CA GLY A 221 13.50 -2.64 -0.61
C GLY A 221 14.93 -2.22 -0.27
N SER A 222 15.41 -1.09 -0.75
CA SER A 222 16.78 -0.62 -0.48
C SER A 222 17.11 -0.52 1.01
N GLY A 223 16.14 -0.10 1.84
CA GLY A 223 16.32 -0.06 3.29
C GLY A 223 16.48 -1.45 3.92
N HIS A 224 15.74 -2.44 3.42
CA HIS A 224 15.90 -3.83 3.86
C HIS A 224 17.30 -4.33 3.52
N ALA A 225 17.74 -4.14 2.27
CA ALA A 225 19.09 -4.57 1.84
C ALA A 225 20.19 -3.88 2.65
N MET A 226 20.07 -2.60 2.96
CA MET A 226 21.02 -1.88 3.80
C MET A 226 21.05 -2.42 5.24
N ALA A 227 19.89 -2.78 5.79
CA ALA A 227 19.79 -3.35 7.13
C ALA A 227 20.34 -4.78 7.16
N GLU A 228 20.03 -5.63 6.17
CA GLU A 228 20.61 -6.99 6.04
C GLU A 228 22.14 -6.94 5.95
N ALA A 229 22.70 -5.98 5.22
CA ALA A 229 24.16 -5.78 5.12
C ALA A 229 24.83 -5.45 6.47
N LEU A 230 24.06 -5.00 7.46
CA LEU A 230 24.50 -4.75 8.84
C LEU A 230 24.14 -5.88 9.80
N GLY A 231 23.68 -7.02 9.29
CA GLY A 231 23.33 -8.19 10.09
C GLY A 231 21.90 -8.21 10.62
N ALA A 232 21.01 -7.33 10.15
CA ALA A 232 19.60 -7.42 10.48
C ALA A 232 18.97 -8.65 9.84
N THR A 233 18.02 -9.28 10.57
CA THR A 233 17.26 -10.42 10.08
C THR A 233 15.87 -10.03 9.63
N LEU A 234 15.42 -10.60 8.51
CA LEU A 234 14.05 -10.47 8.04
C LEU A 234 13.16 -11.51 8.76
N ARG A 235 11.99 -11.09 9.20
CA ARG A 235 11.02 -11.95 9.89
C ARG A 235 9.70 -11.97 9.14
N ASN A 236 9.02 -13.11 9.15
CA ASN A 236 7.70 -13.31 8.56
C ASN A 236 7.63 -13.05 7.04
N MET A 237 8.76 -13.13 6.34
CA MET A 237 8.83 -12.83 4.91
C MET A 237 8.15 -13.86 4.02
N HIS A 238 7.72 -15.00 4.58
CA HIS A 238 6.91 -16.00 3.89
C HIS A 238 5.43 -15.62 3.81
N PHE A 239 5.00 -14.62 4.57
CA PHE A 239 3.65 -14.08 4.47
C PHE A 239 3.57 -13.05 3.34
N TRP A 240 2.63 -13.25 2.47
CA TRP A 240 2.23 -12.32 1.42
C TRP A 240 0.75 -12.49 1.15
N LYS A 241 0.14 -11.52 0.51
CA LYS A 241 -1.28 -11.54 0.22
C LYS A 241 -1.51 -10.92 -1.15
N PRO A 242 -2.16 -11.65 -2.10
CA PRO A 242 -2.59 -11.06 -3.36
C PRO A 242 -3.82 -10.18 -3.12
N ALA A 243 -4.11 -9.29 -4.04
CA ALA A 243 -5.38 -8.60 -4.15
C ALA A 243 -6.08 -8.99 -5.45
N LEU A 244 -7.41 -9.15 -5.43
CA LEU A 244 -8.24 -9.35 -6.61
C LEU A 244 -8.34 -8.03 -7.38
N ALA A 245 -7.25 -7.55 -7.89
CA ALA A 245 -7.24 -6.29 -8.60
C ALA A 245 -5.97 -6.15 -9.41
N GLY A 246 -6.11 -5.81 -10.66
CA GLY A 246 -4.98 -5.38 -11.43
C GLY A 246 -5.03 -5.81 -12.88
N ILE A 247 -4.95 -4.83 -13.74
CA ILE A 247 -4.65 -5.02 -15.16
C ILE A 247 -3.25 -4.50 -15.35
N GLU A 248 -2.39 -5.38 -15.81
CA GLU A 248 -1.00 -5.04 -16.07
C GLU A 248 -0.89 -4.12 -17.28
N ASP A 249 -0.29 -2.94 -17.09
CA ASP A 249 -0.09 -1.99 -18.17
C ASP A 249 1.30 -1.30 -18.03
N PRO A 250 2.16 -1.44 -19.06
CA PRO A 250 2.02 -2.32 -20.21
C PRO A 250 2.09 -3.81 -19.82
N ALA A 251 1.48 -4.67 -20.62
CA ALA A 251 1.52 -6.12 -20.40
C ALA A 251 2.96 -6.63 -20.29
N GLY A 252 3.23 -7.55 -19.37
CA GLY A 252 4.57 -8.09 -19.08
C GLY A 252 5.43 -7.19 -18.19
N SER A 253 4.91 -6.05 -17.72
CA SER A 253 5.68 -5.10 -16.90
C SER A 253 5.64 -5.39 -15.40
N GLY A 254 4.69 -6.18 -14.94
CA GLY A 254 4.37 -6.36 -13.51
C GLY A 254 3.73 -5.12 -12.86
N ARG A 255 3.47 -4.06 -13.62
CA ARG A 255 2.93 -2.80 -13.08
C ARG A 255 1.43 -2.71 -13.32
N VAL A 256 0.72 -2.30 -12.29
CA VAL A 256 -0.71 -2.03 -12.32
C VAL A 256 -0.91 -0.56 -11.93
N ALA A 257 -1.62 0.20 -12.76
CA ALA A 257 -1.98 1.55 -12.40
C ALA A 257 -3.09 1.51 -11.34
N TRP A 258 -2.89 2.23 -10.24
CA TRP A 258 -3.89 2.30 -9.16
C TRP A 258 -5.25 2.80 -9.66
N GLU A 259 -5.21 3.69 -10.61
CA GLU A 259 -6.38 4.28 -11.25
C GLU A 259 -7.19 3.27 -12.07
N ASP A 260 -6.57 2.19 -12.51
CA ASP A 260 -7.14 1.20 -13.42
C ASP A 260 -7.51 -0.12 -12.71
N VAL A 261 -7.56 -0.09 -11.39
CA VAL A 261 -7.99 -1.22 -10.57
C VAL A 261 -9.49 -1.48 -10.76
N PRO A 262 -9.89 -2.70 -11.18
CA PRO A 262 -11.30 -3.06 -11.33
C PRO A 262 -12.07 -3.06 -10.00
N ALA A 263 -13.36 -2.75 -10.06
CA ALA A 263 -14.27 -2.79 -8.91
C ALA A 263 -14.75 -4.23 -8.64
N LEU A 264 -13.86 -5.08 -8.14
CA LEU A 264 -14.11 -6.51 -7.87
C LEU A 264 -14.52 -6.79 -6.41
N THR A 265 -14.78 -5.77 -5.61
CA THR A 265 -15.18 -5.92 -4.21
C THR A 265 -16.70 -5.84 -4.11
N PRO A 266 -17.43 -6.91 -3.67
CA PRO A 266 -18.89 -6.94 -3.62
C PRO A 266 -19.51 -5.80 -2.80
N GLN A 267 -18.83 -5.34 -1.75
CA GLN A 267 -19.26 -4.22 -0.92
C GLN A 267 -19.21 -2.86 -1.65
N VAL A 268 -18.45 -2.77 -2.75
CA VAL A 268 -18.34 -1.57 -3.59
C VAL A 268 -19.23 -1.70 -4.82
N ARG A 269 -19.20 -2.87 -5.46
CA ARG A 269 -19.96 -3.19 -6.66
C ARG A 269 -20.30 -4.67 -6.67
N GLN A 270 -21.58 -5.03 -6.69
CA GLN A 270 -22.00 -6.42 -6.84
C GLN A 270 -21.52 -6.95 -8.20
N PRO A 271 -20.92 -8.15 -8.23
CA PRO A 271 -20.45 -8.76 -9.47
C PRO A 271 -21.63 -9.19 -10.35
N TRP A 272 -21.49 -8.96 -11.63
CA TRP A 272 -22.37 -9.48 -12.69
C TRP A 272 -21.62 -10.48 -13.58
N GLU A 273 -20.31 -10.47 -13.46
CA GLU A 273 -19.34 -11.27 -14.17
C GLU A 273 -19.04 -12.58 -13.46
N ILE A 274 -18.43 -13.53 -14.14
CA ILE A 274 -17.83 -14.71 -13.52
C ILE A 274 -16.31 -14.62 -13.54
N PHE A 275 -15.68 -15.17 -12.49
CA PHE A 275 -14.22 -15.24 -12.37
C PHE A 275 -13.75 -16.66 -12.63
N VAL A 276 -13.00 -16.86 -13.74
CA VAL A 276 -12.55 -18.19 -14.15
C VAL A 276 -11.03 -18.29 -14.22
N ASP A 277 -10.53 -19.45 -13.89
CA ASP A 277 -9.14 -19.84 -14.10
C ASP A 277 -8.85 -20.20 -15.57
N ALA A 278 -7.61 -20.59 -15.87
CA ALA A 278 -7.23 -21.03 -17.20
C ALA A 278 -7.96 -22.32 -17.65
N GLY A 279 -8.47 -23.11 -16.70
CA GLY A 279 -9.30 -24.28 -16.97
C GLY A 279 -10.77 -23.94 -17.23
N GLY A 280 -11.13 -22.67 -17.34
CA GLY A 280 -12.51 -22.22 -17.59
C GLY A 280 -13.43 -22.34 -16.37
N ARG A 281 -12.92 -22.71 -15.22
CA ARG A 281 -13.73 -22.99 -14.03
C ARG A 281 -13.76 -21.82 -13.08
N ARG A 282 -14.94 -21.50 -12.55
CA ARG A 282 -15.07 -20.54 -11.44
C ARG A 282 -14.30 -21.06 -10.22
N PHE A 283 -13.34 -20.27 -9.73
CA PHE A 283 -12.45 -20.69 -8.64
C PHE A 283 -12.90 -20.15 -7.27
N VAL A 284 -13.83 -19.22 -7.26
CA VAL A 284 -14.41 -18.63 -6.04
C VAL A 284 -15.81 -18.07 -6.35
N ALA A 285 -16.67 -17.93 -5.36
CA ALA A 285 -17.89 -17.15 -5.48
C ALA A 285 -17.53 -15.66 -5.54
N GLU A 286 -17.89 -15.00 -6.62
CA GLU A 286 -17.53 -13.61 -6.92
C GLU A 286 -18.10 -12.62 -5.89
N ASP A 287 -19.27 -12.93 -5.35
CA ASP A 287 -19.99 -12.18 -4.33
C ASP A 287 -19.66 -12.58 -2.90
N HIS A 288 -18.71 -13.50 -2.69
CA HIS A 288 -18.32 -13.91 -1.35
C HIS A 288 -17.90 -12.69 -0.52
N GLU A 289 -18.52 -12.48 0.63
CA GLU A 289 -18.33 -11.30 1.47
C GLU A 289 -16.90 -11.13 2.00
N SER A 290 -16.22 -12.26 2.30
CA SER A 290 -14.85 -12.24 2.80
C SER A 290 -13.84 -12.02 1.66
N VAL A 291 -13.15 -10.91 1.70
CA VAL A 291 -12.02 -10.64 0.80
C VAL A 291 -10.91 -11.65 1.01
N ASP A 292 -10.65 -12.06 2.26
CA ASP A 292 -9.59 -13.03 2.57
C ASP A 292 -9.81 -14.39 1.91
N ILE A 293 -11.06 -14.86 1.83
CA ILE A 293 -11.39 -16.13 1.15
C ILE A 293 -11.15 -15.99 -0.36
N ARG A 294 -11.57 -14.88 -0.97
CA ARG A 294 -11.37 -14.64 -2.40
C ARG A 294 -9.89 -14.50 -2.75
N GLU A 295 -9.13 -13.77 -1.95
CA GLU A 295 -7.69 -13.61 -2.14
C GLU A 295 -6.91 -14.90 -1.88
N ALA A 296 -7.33 -15.71 -0.90
CA ALA A 296 -6.76 -17.05 -0.68
C ALA A 296 -7.05 -18.00 -1.85
N ALA A 297 -8.18 -17.87 -2.51
CA ALA A 297 -8.48 -18.62 -3.73
C ALA A 297 -7.57 -18.18 -4.89
N LEU A 298 -7.39 -16.87 -5.11
CA LEU A 298 -6.43 -16.33 -6.09
C LEU A 298 -5.00 -16.82 -5.82
N ALA A 299 -4.58 -16.87 -4.55
CA ALA A 299 -3.24 -17.33 -4.17
C ALA A 299 -2.91 -18.76 -4.62
N ARG A 300 -3.92 -19.57 -4.97
CA ARG A 300 -3.76 -20.95 -5.45
C ARG A 300 -3.67 -21.05 -6.97
N LEU A 301 -3.99 -19.97 -7.68
CA LEU A 301 -3.96 -19.97 -9.15
C LEU A 301 -2.54 -19.84 -9.67
N PRO A 302 -2.18 -20.62 -10.71
CA PRO A 302 -0.90 -20.45 -11.38
C PRO A 302 -0.72 -19.03 -11.89
N GLY A 303 0.44 -18.44 -11.62
CA GLY A 303 0.76 -17.07 -12.05
C GLY A 303 -0.09 -15.97 -11.41
N LEU A 304 -0.95 -16.28 -10.45
CA LEU A 304 -1.87 -15.33 -9.79
C LEU A 304 -2.80 -14.64 -10.81
N ALA A 305 -3.19 -15.34 -11.86
CA ALA A 305 -3.97 -14.78 -12.96
C ALA A 305 -5.32 -15.50 -13.09
N PHE A 306 -6.34 -14.73 -13.46
CA PHE A 306 -7.69 -15.22 -13.77
C PHE A 306 -8.32 -14.31 -14.81
N TRP A 307 -9.42 -14.80 -15.41
CA TRP A 307 -10.23 -14.04 -16.35
C TRP A 307 -11.53 -13.58 -15.68
N VAL A 308 -11.94 -12.37 -15.97
CA VAL A 308 -13.28 -11.84 -15.69
C VAL A 308 -14.08 -11.93 -16.97
N VAL A 309 -15.06 -12.83 -17.02
CA VAL A 309 -15.84 -13.14 -18.21
C VAL A 309 -17.26 -12.61 -18.08
N PHE A 310 -17.72 -11.94 -19.12
CA PHE A 310 -19.06 -11.33 -19.21
C PHE A 310 -19.46 -11.15 -20.67
N ASP A 311 -20.74 -10.95 -20.92
CA ASP A 311 -21.28 -10.71 -22.26
C ASP A 311 -21.55 -9.21 -22.53
N GLU A 312 -22.02 -8.90 -23.72
CA GLU A 312 -22.35 -7.53 -24.15
C GLU A 312 -23.56 -6.95 -23.39
N GLU A 313 -24.45 -7.79 -22.87
CA GLU A 313 -25.56 -7.32 -22.08
C GLU A 313 -25.10 -6.83 -20.70
N ILE A 314 -24.26 -7.62 -20.05
CA ILE A 314 -23.60 -7.24 -18.79
C ILE A 314 -22.76 -5.97 -18.99
N LEU A 315 -21.99 -5.89 -20.09
CA LEU A 315 -21.17 -4.70 -20.38
C LEU A 315 -22.02 -3.42 -20.50
N ARG A 316 -23.25 -3.54 -20.99
CA ARG A 316 -24.17 -2.41 -21.20
C ARG A 316 -24.94 -2.03 -19.94
N GLU A 317 -25.42 -3.03 -19.16
CA GLU A 317 -26.40 -2.84 -18.09
C GLU A 317 -25.75 -2.74 -16.70
N ALA A 318 -24.62 -3.44 -16.49
CA ALA A 318 -23.99 -3.48 -15.18
C ALA A 318 -23.29 -2.14 -14.84
N PRO A 319 -23.20 -1.78 -13.57
CA PRO A 319 -22.29 -0.72 -13.13
C PRO A 319 -20.88 -0.97 -13.66
N PRO A 320 -20.13 0.09 -14.04
CA PRO A 320 -18.81 -0.09 -14.66
C PRO A 320 -17.84 -0.94 -13.83
N LEU A 321 -17.30 -2.00 -14.43
CA LEU A 321 -16.25 -2.83 -13.83
C LEU A 321 -14.96 -2.02 -13.63
N LEU A 322 -14.63 -1.15 -14.58
CA LEU A 322 -13.52 -0.22 -14.56
C LEU A 322 -14.04 1.22 -14.43
N PRO A 323 -14.23 1.74 -13.18
CA PRO A 323 -14.95 3.00 -12.97
C PRO A 323 -14.31 4.23 -13.62
N ARG A 324 -13.02 4.14 -13.98
CA ARG A 324 -12.28 5.24 -14.63
C ARG A 324 -12.07 5.07 -16.13
N PHE A 325 -12.65 4.00 -16.72
CA PHE A 325 -12.68 3.81 -18.17
C PHE A 325 -13.98 4.40 -18.70
N ASP A 326 -13.87 5.43 -19.53
CA ASP A 326 -14.96 5.79 -20.39
C ASP A 326 -15.11 4.79 -21.56
N ARG A 327 -16.17 4.93 -22.33
CA ARG A 327 -16.43 4.01 -23.44
C ARG A 327 -15.31 4.02 -24.48
N ALA A 328 -14.74 5.17 -24.79
CA ALA A 328 -13.68 5.29 -25.79
C ALA A 328 -12.39 4.58 -25.34
N ARG A 329 -12.02 4.74 -24.08
CA ARG A 329 -10.86 4.06 -23.48
C ARG A 329 -11.07 2.54 -23.43
N LEU A 330 -12.28 2.08 -23.10
CA LEU A 330 -12.60 0.66 -23.06
C LEU A 330 -12.55 0.03 -24.45
N GLU A 331 -13.10 0.68 -25.48
CA GLU A 331 -13.01 0.21 -26.87
C GLU A 331 -11.55 0.18 -27.36
N ALA A 332 -10.76 1.18 -27.02
CA ALA A 332 -9.33 1.18 -27.33
C ALA A 332 -8.58 0.02 -26.64
N ALA A 333 -8.95 -0.31 -25.41
CA ALA A 333 -8.39 -1.46 -24.70
C ALA A 333 -8.74 -2.78 -25.40
N PHE A 334 -10.00 -3.00 -25.80
CA PHE A 334 -10.40 -4.19 -26.58
C PHE A 334 -9.71 -4.26 -27.95
N ALA A 335 -9.35 -3.13 -28.55
CA ALA A 335 -8.66 -3.09 -29.83
C ALA A 335 -7.16 -3.41 -29.74
N GLY A 336 -6.51 -3.13 -28.63
CA GLY A 336 -5.04 -3.16 -28.57
C GLY A 336 -4.39 -3.78 -27.34
N HIS A 337 -5.10 -3.92 -26.22
CA HIS A 337 -4.49 -4.45 -24.99
C HIS A 337 -4.69 -5.97 -24.89
N PRO A 338 -3.65 -6.78 -24.67
CA PRO A 338 -3.73 -8.25 -24.72
C PRO A 338 -4.62 -8.87 -23.62
N HIS A 339 -4.87 -8.14 -22.53
CA HIS A 339 -5.75 -8.59 -21.44
C HIS A 339 -7.22 -8.21 -21.63
N PHE A 340 -7.56 -7.53 -22.73
CA PHE A 340 -8.94 -7.21 -23.10
C PHE A 340 -9.30 -7.98 -24.37
N VAL A 341 -10.15 -8.97 -24.24
CA VAL A 341 -10.50 -9.85 -25.36
C VAL A 341 -12.00 -9.84 -25.56
N ARG A 342 -12.44 -9.57 -26.79
CA ARG A 342 -13.83 -9.68 -27.24
C ARG A 342 -13.93 -10.69 -28.35
N ALA A 343 -14.93 -11.57 -28.34
CA ALA A 343 -15.14 -12.58 -29.36
C ALA A 343 -16.62 -12.97 -29.49
N ASP A 344 -17.02 -13.50 -30.64
CA ASP A 344 -18.38 -13.96 -30.89
C ASP A 344 -18.54 -15.41 -30.41
N GLY A 345 -18.96 -15.57 -29.14
CA GLY A 345 -19.21 -16.84 -28.47
C GLY A 345 -18.03 -17.44 -27.74
N VAL A 346 -18.33 -18.49 -26.96
CA VAL A 346 -17.41 -19.13 -26.03
C VAL A 346 -16.19 -19.73 -26.73
N GLU A 347 -16.39 -20.43 -27.84
CA GLU A 347 -15.32 -21.10 -28.59
C GLU A 347 -14.28 -20.11 -29.13
N ALA A 348 -14.74 -19.02 -29.72
CA ALA A 348 -13.87 -17.98 -30.23
C ALA A 348 -13.14 -17.22 -29.10
N LEU A 349 -13.81 -17.00 -27.98
CA LEU A 349 -13.20 -16.42 -26.78
C LEU A 349 -12.09 -17.31 -26.24
N CYS A 350 -12.35 -18.61 -26.08
CA CYS A 350 -11.39 -19.59 -25.60
C CYS A 350 -10.18 -19.73 -26.51
N ALA A 351 -10.40 -19.73 -27.84
CA ALA A 351 -9.31 -19.77 -28.82
C ALA A 351 -8.37 -18.56 -28.73
N ARG A 352 -8.88 -17.39 -28.33
CA ARG A 352 -8.08 -16.15 -28.19
C ARG A 352 -7.43 -15.98 -26.81
N THR A 353 -8.04 -16.53 -25.77
CA THR A 353 -7.59 -16.36 -24.37
C THR A 353 -6.76 -17.53 -23.86
N GLY A 354 -6.88 -18.70 -24.48
CA GLY A 354 -6.31 -19.94 -23.98
C GLY A 354 -7.10 -20.58 -22.84
N ILE A 355 -8.29 -20.07 -22.52
CA ILE A 355 -9.20 -20.69 -21.53
C ILE A 355 -9.70 -22.03 -22.09
N ASP A 356 -9.78 -23.05 -21.26
CA ASP A 356 -10.38 -24.33 -21.63
C ASP A 356 -11.89 -24.16 -21.90
N ALA A 357 -12.30 -24.48 -23.13
CA ALA A 357 -13.68 -24.30 -23.57
C ALA A 357 -14.65 -25.28 -22.87
N ASP A 358 -14.19 -26.51 -22.56
CA ASP A 358 -15.04 -27.49 -21.87
C ASP A 358 -15.32 -27.11 -20.42
N GLY A 359 -14.36 -26.42 -19.80
CA GLY A 359 -14.54 -25.88 -18.45
C GLY A 359 -15.42 -24.64 -18.39
N LEU A 360 -15.42 -23.83 -19.47
CA LEU A 360 -16.20 -22.58 -19.53
C LEU A 360 -17.68 -22.81 -19.96
N ARG A 361 -18.03 -23.91 -20.63
CA ARG A 361 -19.41 -24.30 -20.96
C ARG A 361 -20.15 -24.79 -19.72
#